data_4d207dc2e5fd13f82889cd03e55dc466
#
_entry.id   4d207dc2e5fd13f82889cd03e55dc466
#
_cell.length_a   1.000
_cell.length_b   1.000
_cell.length_c   1.000
_cell.angle_alpha   90.00
_cell.angle_beta   90.00
_cell.angle_gamma   90.00
#
_symmetry.space_group_name_H-M   'P 1'
#
loop_
_entity.id
_entity.type
_entity.pdbx_description
1 polymer ?
#
loop_
_entity_poly.entity_id
_entity_poly.type
_entity_poly.pdbx_seq_one_letter_code
_entity_poly.pdbx_strand_id
1 'polypeptide(L)'
;MKTTIDHIPPQKQRQLSKTLEILHEEFEDALKDATANFKKRGRILKIILFGSYAKATFVDEPFTSKGYRSDFDILVIVNNRKLTDLAEYWHKAEDRLIRDKEIELPVQFIVHSLREVNTSLKEGHHFFSDIRKEGIVLYELNDEPLAEPTQLEPSERLRMASIHFEKRFKVATNFALLSKQALRIDMMNEAAFLLHQSLEQAYSSVLLTLTNYAPASHNLKILRSFAEEQDRRLAEAFPREHHRERAAFNVINEAYVKARYSNHYKISTEALEWLGERTAVLLALVNVVCSDHVSALQQAADKTN
;
A
#
# COMPACT_ATOMS: atom_id res chain seq x y z
N MET A 1 -14.14 -15.90 6.39
CA MET A 1 -13.41 -14.77 7.00
C MET A 1 -13.70 -14.76 8.50
N LYS A 2 -12.80 -14.21 9.30
CA LYS A 2 -13.01 -14.04 10.75
C LYS A 2 -13.94 -12.84 11.02
N THR A 3 -14.60 -12.81 12.18
CA THR A 3 -15.46 -11.70 12.60
C THR A 3 -15.11 -11.19 14.01
N THR A 4 -14.18 -11.85 14.71
CA THR A 4 -13.78 -11.47 16.08
C THR A 4 -12.43 -10.77 16.07
N ILE A 5 -12.31 -9.76 16.93
CA ILE A 5 -11.10 -8.96 17.15
C ILE A 5 -10.55 -9.11 18.57
N ASP A 6 -10.89 -10.21 19.25
CA ASP A 6 -10.56 -10.41 20.67
C ASP A 6 -9.07 -10.44 20.97
N HIS A 7 -8.24 -10.79 19.97
CA HIS A 7 -6.78 -10.78 20.09
C HIS A 7 -6.16 -9.38 19.99
N ILE A 8 -6.96 -8.38 19.61
CA ILE A 8 -6.50 -6.98 19.49
C ILE A 8 -6.73 -6.29 20.84
N PRO A 9 -5.72 -5.55 21.38
CA PRO A 9 -5.88 -4.85 22.65
C PRO A 9 -7.09 -3.89 22.65
N PRO A 10 -7.83 -3.73 23.78
CA PRO A 10 -9.06 -2.93 23.85
C PRO A 10 -8.89 -1.46 23.37
N GLN A 11 -7.72 -0.86 23.63
CA GLN A 11 -7.42 0.48 23.15
C GLN A 11 -7.38 0.52 21.60
N LYS A 12 -6.79 -0.48 20.95
CA LYS A 12 -6.70 -0.59 19.51
C LYS A 12 -8.06 -0.94 18.87
N GLN A 13 -8.91 -1.72 19.57
CA GLN A 13 -10.29 -1.95 19.14
C GLN A 13 -11.10 -0.65 19.09
N ARG A 14 -10.91 0.25 20.08
CA ARG A 14 -11.54 1.58 20.06
C ARG A 14 -11.07 2.42 18.87
N GLN A 15 -9.77 2.40 18.57
CA GLN A 15 -9.23 3.09 17.39
C GLN A 15 -9.80 2.54 16.08
N LEU A 16 -9.97 1.22 15.95
CA LEU A 16 -10.65 0.60 14.82
C LEU A 16 -12.11 1.05 14.71
N SER A 17 -12.84 1.08 15.82
CA SER A 17 -14.22 1.55 15.82
C SER A 17 -14.32 3.02 15.37
N LYS A 18 -13.40 3.87 15.84
CA LYS A 18 -13.32 5.26 15.39
C LYS A 18 -12.96 5.39 13.91
N THR A 19 -12.09 4.52 13.43
CA THR A 19 -11.73 4.44 12.00
C THR A 19 -12.96 4.11 11.15
N LEU A 20 -13.77 3.14 11.56
CA LEU A 20 -15.01 2.79 10.86
C LEU A 20 -16.00 3.96 10.81
N GLU A 21 -16.19 4.64 11.94
CA GLU A 21 -17.05 5.83 12.03
C GLU A 21 -16.61 6.90 11.02
N ILE A 22 -15.33 7.24 10.99
CA ILE A 22 -14.78 8.24 10.07
C ILE A 22 -14.96 7.83 8.61
N LEU A 23 -14.67 6.57 8.26
CA LEU A 23 -14.84 6.07 6.89
C LEU A 23 -16.29 6.15 6.42
N HIS A 24 -17.27 5.82 7.29
CA HIS A 24 -18.69 5.91 6.96
C HIS A 24 -19.15 7.36 6.83
N GLU A 25 -18.86 8.22 7.82
CA GLU A 25 -19.29 9.59 7.84
C GLU A 25 -18.77 10.39 6.64
N GLU A 26 -17.47 10.29 6.35
CA GLU A 26 -16.87 11.03 5.24
C GLU A 26 -17.33 10.52 3.87
N PHE A 27 -17.57 9.20 3.74
CA PHE A 27 -18.14 8.65 2.52
C PHE A 27 -19.58 9.09 2.31
N GLU A 28 -20.42 9.10 3.35
CA GLU A 28 -21.79 9.56 3.28
C GLU A 28 -21.83 11.08 2.97
N ASP A 29 -20.96 11.88 3.59
CA ASP A 29 -20.84 13.32 3.30
C ASP A 29 -20.43 13.58 1.83
N ALA A 30 -19.48 12.79 1.31
CA ALA A 30 -19.05 12.89 -0.08
C ALA A 30 -20.17 12.55 -1.10
N LEU A 31 -21.18 11.80 -0.68
CA LEU A 31 -22.34 11.46 -1.51
C LEU A 31 -23.57 12.35 -1.26
N LYS A 32 -23.52 13.21 -0.26
CA LYS A 32 -24.59 14.13 0.08
C LYS A 32 -24.89 15.03 -1.12
N ASP A 33 -26.17 15.29 -1.34
CA ASP A 33 -26.65 16.15 -2.43
C ASP A 33 -26.29 15.67 -3.85
N ALA A 34 -25.82 14.44 -3.99
CA ALA A 34 -25.45 13.88 -5.29
C ALA A 34 -26.67 13.73 -6.20
N THR A 35 -26.52 14.14 -7.46
CA THR A 35 -27.58 14.02 -8.48
C THR A 35 -27.47 12.73 -9.28
N ALA A 36 -26.26 12.23 -9.50
CA ALA A 36 -26.00 11.02 -10.29
C ALA A 36 -26.49 9.75 -9.58
N ASN A 37 -27.17 8.87 -10.32
CA ASN A 37 -27.80 7.65 -9.78
C ASN A 37 -26.80 6.74 -9.03
N PHE A 38 -25.59 6.58 -9.53
CA PHE A 38 -24.59 5.72 -8.87
C PHE A 38 -24.13 6.30 -7.54
N LYS A 39 -24.10 7.64 -7.38
CA LYS A 39 -23.81 8.30 -6.11
C LYS A 39 -24.98 8.17 -5.12
N LYS A 40 -26.22 8.42 -5.57
CA LYS A 40 -27.43 8.25 -4.71
C LYS A 40 -27.56 6.83 -4.16
N ARG A 41 -27.11 5.84 -4.91
CA ARG A 41 -27.13 4.42 -4.55
C ARG A 41 -25.78 3.94 -4.02
N GLY A 42 -24.80 4.85 -3.84
CA GLY A 42 -23.49 4.51 -3.32
C GLY A 42 -23.58 3.91 -1.92
N ARG A 43 -22.91 2.79 -1.69
CA ARG A 43 -22.88 2.10 -0.40
C ARG A 43 -21.52 1.47 -0.17
N ILE A 44 -21.04 1.53 1.06
CA ILE A 44 -20.00 0.63 1.55
C ILE A 44 -20.69 -0.73 1.78
N LEU A 45 -20.16 -1.77 1.18
CA LEU A 45 -20.69 -3.13 1.33
C LEU A 45 -19.99 -3.89 2.44
N LYS A 46 -18.66 -3.75 2.52
CA LYS A 46 -17.82 -4.40 3.54
C LYS A 46 -16.63 -3.52 3.90
N ILE A 47 -16.19 -3.63 5.14
CA ILE A 47 -14.90 -3.12 5.60
C ILE A 47 -14.17 -4.29 6.26
N ILE A 48 -12.96 -4.58 5.78
CA ILE A 48 -12.18 -5.75 6.17
C ILE A 48 -10.82 -5.28 6.67
N LEU A 49 -10.48 -5.66 7.90
CA LEU A 49 -9.12 -5.53 8.43
C LEU A 49 -8.27 -6.67 7.87
N PHE A 50 -7.10 -6.35 7.34
CA PHE A 50 -6.15 -7.33 6.86
C PHE A 50 -4.74 -7.04 7.40
N GLY A 51 -3.70 -7.69 6.87
CA GLY A 51 -2.34 -7.47 7.29
C GLY A 51 -2.03 -7.99 8.69
N SER A 52 -1.06 -7.38 9.34
CA SER A 52 -0.48 -7.88 10.59
C SER A 52 -1.47 -7.95 11.76
N TYR A 53 -2.40 -7.00 11.86
CA TYR A 53 -3.43 -7.01 12.88
C TYR A 53 -4.45 -8.13 12.70
N ALA A 54 -4.81 -8.46 11.46
CA ALA A 54 -5.72 -9.58 11.19
C ALA A 54 -5.04 -10.94 11.45
N LYS A 55 -3.72 -11.03 11.22
CA LYS A 55 -2.89 -12.23 11.42
C LYS A 55 -2.43 -12.42 12.87
N ALA A 56 -2.63 -11.45 13.76
CA ALA A 56 -2.08 -11.40 15.11
C ALA A 56 -0.53 -11.41 15.14
N THR A 57 0.11 -10.85 14.11
CA THR A 57 1.58 -10.72 13.98
C THR A 57 2.04 -9.27 14.06
N PHE A 58 1.16 -8.38 14.50
CA PHE A 58 1.47 -6.96 14.63
C PHE A 58 2.59 -6.73 15.66
N VAL A 59 3.37 -5.68 15.40
CA VAL A 59 4.45 -5.20 16.28
C VAL A 59 4.11 -3.79 16.72
N ASP A 60 4.18 -3.54 18.01
CA ASP A 60 4.01 -2.21 18.59
C ASP A 60 5.24 -1.91 19.48
N GLU A 61 6.37 -1.61 18.83
CA GLU A 61 7.65 -1.34 19.50
C GLU A 61 8.13 0.10 19.27
N PRO A 62 7.41 1.12 19.79
CA PRO A 62 7.74 2.52 19.52
C PRO A 62 9.07 2.98 20.11
N PHE A 63 9.62 2.22 21.07
CA PHE A 63 10.81 2.58 21.84
C PHE A 63 12.06 1.77 21.45
N THR A 64 11.99 0.89 20.45
CA THR A 64 13.17 0.18 19.94
C THR A 64 13.87 1.00 18.85
N SER A 65 15.15 0.71 18.60
CA SER A 65 15.94 1.37 17.54
C SER A 65 15.31 1.26 16.16
N LYS A 66 14.44 0.29 15.94
CA LYS A 66 13.69 0.12 14.69
C LYS A 66 12.42 0.97 14.62
N GLY A 67 11.88 1.44 15.77
CA GLY A 67 10.72 2.33 15.86
C GLY A 67 9.51 1.84 15.05
N TYR A 68 9.41 0.51 14.81
CA TYR A 68 8.39 -0.07 13.93
C TYR A 68 7.06 -0.22 14.69
N ARG A 69 6.02 0.37 14.13
CA ARG A 69 4.63 0.14 14.56
C ARG A 69 3.87 -0.37 13.36
N SER A 70 3.10 -1.44 13.57
CA SER A 70 2.19 -1.93 12.54
C SER A 70 1.04 -0.95 12.33
N ASP A 71 0.67 -0.75 11.08
CA ASP A 71 -0.46 0.08 10.66
C ASP A 71 -1.76 -0.73 10.72
N PHE A 72 -2.91 -0.06 10.72
CA PHE A 72 -4.17 -0.72 10.41
C PHE A 72 -4.35 -0.74 8.89
N ASP A 73 -4.38 -1.93 8.32
CA ASP A 73 -4.61 -2.15 6.89
C ASP A 73 -6.07 -2.51 6.64
N ILE A 74 -6.76 -1.68 5.89
CA ILE A 74 -8.21 -1.77 5.72
C ILE A 74 -8.56 -1.84 4.22
N LEU A 75 -9.37 -2.83 3.86
CA LEU A 75 -10.03 -2.92 2.57
C LEU A 75 -11.48 -2.45 2.71
N VAL A 76 -11.82 -1.38 2.02
CA VAL A 76 -13.20 -0.89 1.87
C VAL A 76 -13.75 -1.38 0.55
N ILE A 77 -14.87 -2.08 0.61
CA ILE A 77 -15.55 -2.60 -0.58
C ILE A 77 -16.84 -1.81 -0.80
N VAL A 78 -16.93 -1.16 -1.96
CA VAL A 78 -18.09 -0.37 -2.38
C VAL A 78 -18.87 -1.07 -3.51
N ASN A 79 -20.13 -0.66 -3.69
CA ASN A 79 -21.01 -1.27 -4.69
C ASN A 79 -20.77 -0.77 -6.13
N ASN A 80 -19.95 0.27 -6.34
CA ASN A 80 -19.72 0.81 -7.68
C ASN A 80 -18.26 1.26 -7.84
N ARG A 81 -17.61 0.86 -8.96
CA ARG A 81 -16.23 1.21 -9.27
C ARG A 81 -15.97 2.72 -9.32
N LYS A 82 -16.93 3.54 -9.72
CA LYS A 82 -16.76 5.00 -9.75
C LYS A 82 -16.57 5.60 -8.37
N LEU A 83 -16.94 4.89 -7.31
CA LEU A 83 -16.80 5.31 -5.91
C LEU A 83 -15.45 4.91 -5.31
N THR A 84 -14.56 4.30 -6.07
CA THR A 84 -13.21 3.93 -5.61
C THR A 84 -12.17 5.03 -5.79
N ASP A 85 -12.54 6.15 -6.41
CA ASP A 85 -11.66 7.30 -6.60
C ASP A 85 -11.32 7.95 -5.26
N LEU A 86 -10.06 7.78 -4.84
CA LEU A 86 -9.58 8.28 -3.55
C LEU A 86 -9.62 9.81 -3.48
N ALA A 87 -9.28 10.50 -4.56
CA ALA A 87 -9.25 11.96 -4.58
C ALA A 87 -10.65 12.58 -4.53
N GLU A 88 -11.65 11.92 -5.12
CA GLU A 88 -13.02 12.43 -5.16
C GLU A 88 -13.82 12.11 -3.89
N TYR A 89 -13.70 10.89 -3.33
CA TYR A 89 -14.60 10.42 -2.28
C TYR A 89 -13.94 10.19 -0.93
N TRP A 90 -12.62 9.99 -0.87
CA TRP A 90 -11.96 9.46 0.32
C TRP A 90 -10.87 10.36 0.91
N HIS A 91 -10.49 11.44 0.22
CA HIS A 91 -9.42 12.34 0.67
C HIS A 91 -9.72 12.98 2.04
N LYS A 92 -11.00 13.31 2.33
CA LYS A 92 -11.39 13.84 3.63
C LYS A 92 -11.26 12.79 4.74
N ALA A 93 -11.62 11.54 4.44
CA ALA A 93 -11.45 10.44 5.38
C ALA A 93 -9.95 10.22 5.69
N GLU A 94 -9.08 10.21 4.66
CA GLU A 94 -7.63 10.11 4.84
C GLU A 94 -7.09 11.26 5.70
N ASP A 95 -7.46 12.50 5.40
CA ASP A 95 -7.07 13.69 6.17
C ASP A 95 -7.54 13.63 7.63
N ARG A 96 -8.78 13.18 7.85
CA ARG A 96 -9.35 13.07 9.18
C ARG A 96 -8.71 11.98 10.01
N LEU A 97 -8.46 10.80 9.41
CA LEU A 97 -7.74 9.70 10.05
C LEU A 97 -6.32 10.09 10.50
N ILE A 98 -5.62 10.92 9.72
CA ILE A 98 -4.28 11.42 10.07
C ILE A 98 -4.32 12.43 11.23
N ARG A 99 -5.39 13.23 11.34
CA ARG A 99 -5.47 14.32 12.32
C ARG A 99 -6.18 13.95 13.61
N ASP A 100 -6.91 12.85 13.61
CA ASP A 100 -7.68 12.41 14.77
C ASP A 100 -6.74 11.98 15.91
N LYS A 101 -6.91 12.61 17.08
CA LYS A 101 -6.06 12.35 18.25
C LYS A 101 -6.37 11.02 18.95
N GLU A 102 -7.53 10.43 18.69
CA GLU A 102 -7.91 9.14 19.24
C GLU A 102 -7.29 7.98 18.45
N ILE A 103 -6.77 8.26 17.23
CA ILE A 103 -6.12 7.30 16.37
C ILE A 103 -4.61 7.50 16.42
N GLU A 104 -3.93 6.69 17.21
CA GLU A 104 -2.47 6.77 17.41
C GLU A 104 -1.67 6.03 16.35
N LEU A 105 -2.29 5.01 15.73
CA LEU A 105 -1.66 4.20 14.70
C LEU A 105 -1.98 4.76 13.31
N PRO A 106 -1.05 4.69 12.37
CA PRO A 106 -1.36 4.96 10.99
C PRO A 106 -2.46 4.02 10.50
N VAL A 107 -3.41 4.55 9.74
CA VAL A 107 -4.44 3.78 9.06
C VAL A 107 -4.17 3.85 7.57
N GLN A 108 -3.94 2.70 6.96
CA GLN A 108 -3.82 2.55 5.53
C GLN A 108 -5.11 1.91 5.00
N PHE A 109 -5.76 2.51 4.04
CA PHE A 109 -6.92 1.88 3.44
C PHE A 109 -6.88 1.92 1.91
N ILE A 110 -7.41 0.86 1.34
CA ILE A 110 -7.63 0.72 -0.10
C ILE A 110 -9.11 0.55 -0.36
N VAL A 111 -9.57 1.07 -1.49
CA VAL A 111 -10.99 1.02 -1.86
C VAL A 111 -11.14 0.30 -3.19
N HIS A 112 -11.98 -0.71 -3.20
CA HIS A 112 -12.35 -1.46 -4.40
C HIS A 112 -13.85 -1.67 -4.50
N SER A 113 -14.36 -1.82 -5.71
CA SER A 113 -15.72 -2.32 -5.88
C SER A 113 -15.76 -3.84 -5.67
N LEU A 114 -16.91 -4.34 -5.23
CA LEU A 114 -17.12 -5.79 -5.07
C LEU A 114 -16.80 -6.57 -6.35
N ARG A 115 -17.14 -5.98 -7.52
CA ARG A 115 -16.82 -6.58 -8.81
C ARG A 115 -15.32 -6.72 -9.03
N GLU A 116 -14.52 -5.70 -8.70
CA GLU A 116 -13.06 -5.75 -8.85
C GLU A 116 -12.45 -6.81 -7.94
N VAL A 117 -12.86 -6.85 -6.66
CA VAL A 117 -12.40 -7.87 -5.72
C VAL A 117 -12.73 -9.27 -6.21
N ASN A 118 -13.99 -9.50 -6.63
CA ASN A 118 -14.42 -10.80 -7.13
C ASN A 118 -13.74 -11.21 -8.44
N THR A 119 -13.44 -10.26 -9.33
CA THR A 119 -12.66 -10.52 -10.55
C THR A 119 -11.23 -10.94 -10.17
N SER A 120 -10.58 -10.19 -9.30
CA SER A 120 -9.21 -10.50 -8.85
C SER A 120 -9.12 -11.86 -8.14
N LEU A 121 -10.13 -12.23 -7.33
CA LEU A 121 -10.20 -13.56 -6.73
C LEU A 121 -10.30 -14.67 -7.79
N LYS A 122 -11.16 -14.50 -8.81
CA LYS A 122 -11.31 -15.44 -9.92
C LYS A 122 -10.05 -15.53 -10.81
N GLU A 123 -9.29 -14.45 -10.91
CA GLU A 123 -8.01 -14.39 -11.63
C GLU A 123 -6.83 -14.89 -10.78
N GLY A 124 -7.08 -15.34 -9.55
CA GLY A 124 -6.08 -15.93 -8.67
C GLY A 124 -5.07 -14.95 -8.08
N HIS A 125 -5.48 -13.67 -7.89
CA HIS A 125 -4.63 -12.70 -7.22
C HIS A 125 -4.44 -13.07 -5.75
N HIS A 126 -3.22 -13.38 -5.35
CA HIS A 126 -2.90 -13.84 -4.00
C HIS A 126 -3.29 -12.84 -2.93
N PHE A 127 -3.09 -11.55 -3.17
CA PHE A 127 -3.46 -10.50 -2.23
C PHE A 127 -4.91 -10.60 -1.74
N PHE A 128 -5.88 -10.67 -2.65
CA PHE A 128 -7.29 -10.78 -2.28
C PHE A 128 -7.65 -12.17 -1.74
N SER A 129 -6.95 -13.21 -2.19
CA SER A 129 -7.11 -14.57 -1.65
C SER A 129 -6.69 -14.64 -0.19
N ASP A 130 -5.58 -13.99 0.17
CA ASP A 130 -5.10 -13.90 1.55
C ASP A 130 -6.04 -13.06 2.42
N ILE A 131 -6.53 -11.93 1.91
CA ILE A 131 -7.53 -11.12 2.64
C ILE A 131 -8.80 -11.95 2.88
N ARG A 132 -9.29 -12.68 1.88
CA ARG A 132 -10.46 -13.54 2.04
C ARG A 132 -10.24 -14.65 3.07
N LYS A 133 -9.05 -15.22 3.14
CA LYS A 133 -8.70 -16.31 4.06
C LYS A 133 -8.47 -15.83 5.50
N GLU A 134 -7.72 -14.73 5.67
CA GLU A 134 -7.16 -14.31 6.95
C GLU A 134 -7.79 -13.01 7.48
N GLY A 135 -8.45 -12.24 6.64
CA GLY A 135 -9.06 -10.96 6.98
C GLY A 135 -10.20 -11.08 7.98
N ILE A 136 -10.43 -9.99 8.71
CA ILE A 136 -11.48 -9.85 9.71
C ILE A 136 -12.51 -8.86 9.19
N VAL A 137 -13.75 -9.29 9.05
CA VAL A 137 -14.87 -8.42 8.68
C VAL A 137 -15.21 -7.52 9.86
N LEU A 138 -14.97 -6.21 9.70
CA LEU A 138 -15.34 -5.20 10.69
C LEU A 138 -16.74 -4.62 10.45
N TYR A 139 -17.16 -4.58 9.20
CA TYR A 139 -18.48 -4.12 8.79
C TYR A 139 -18.95 -4.90 7.56
N GLU A 140 -20.24 -5.24 7.53
CA GLU A 140 -20.90 -5.90 6.40
C GLU A 140 -22.34 -5.41 6.29
N LEU A 141 -22.73 -4.90 5.13
CA LEU A 141 -24.07 -4.39 4.87
C LEU A 141 -25.06 -5.51 4.58
N ASN A 142 -24.59 -6.56 3.90
CA ASN A 142 -25.36 -7.70 3.47
C ASN A 142 -24.49 -8.96 3.43
N ASP A 143 -25.10 -10.12 3.50
CA ASP A 143 -24.40 -11.42 3.51
C ASP A 143 -23.90 -11.86 2.12
N GLU A 144 -23.66 -10.92 1.18
CA GLU A 144 -23.15 -11.25 -0.14
C GLU A 144 -21.70 -11.73 -0.05
N PRO A 145 -21.40 -13.02 -0.35
CA PRO A 145 -20.07 -13.57 -0.17
C PRO A 145 -19.11 -13.07 -1.24
N LEU A 146 -17.82 -12.98 -0.88
CA LEU A 146 -16.77 -12.82 -1.86
C LEU A 146 -16.64 -14.10 -2.70
N ALA A 147 -16.26 -13.94 -3.98
CA ALA A 147 -16.03 -15.07 -4.88
C ALA A 147 -14.99 -16.05 -4.33
N GLU A 148 -15.10 -17.32 -4.72
CA GLU A 148 -14.06 -18.31 -4.42
C GLU A 148 -12.79 -17.98 -5.23
N PRO A 149 -11.61 -18.00 -4.59
CA PRO A 149 -10.36 -17.74 -5.28
C PRO A 149 -9.98 -18.91 -6.18
N THR A 150 -9.57 -18.61 -7.40
CA THR A 150 -8.94 -19.60 -8.27
C THR A 150 -7.49 -19.82 -7.82
N GLN A 151 -7.11 -21.08 -7.66
CA GLN A 151 -5.70 -21.43 -7.45
C GLN A 151 -5.00 -21.52 -8.80
N LEU A 152 -3.99 -20.67 -9.00
CA LEU A 152 -3.17 -20.69 -10.20
C LEU A 152 -2.15 -21.85 -10.10
N GLU A 153 -1.91 -22.50 -11.22
CA GLU A 153 -0.85 -23.49 -11.36
C GLU A 153 0.53 -22.87 -11.04
N PRO A 154 1.46 -23.64 -10.45
CA PRO A 154 2.78 -23.13 -10.09
C PRO A 154 3.54 -22.48 -11.25
N SER A 155 3.45 -23.03 -12.45
CA SER A 155 4.05 -22.47 -13.66
C SER A 155 3.48 -21.10 -14.05
N GLU A 156 2.16 -20.91 -13.91
CA GLU A 156 1.52 -19.63 -14.20
C GLU A 156 1.89 -18.58 -13.16
N ARG A 157 1.93 -18.95 -11.89
CA ARG A 157 2.40 -18.07 -10.80
C ARG A 157 3.83 -17.60 -11.07
N LEU A 158 4.71 -18.51 -11.42
CA LEU A 158 6.10 -18.21 -11.78
C LEU A 158 6.17 -17.23 -12.95
N ARG A 159 5.43 -17.51 -14.03
CA ARG A 159 5.39 -16.66 -15.21
C ARG A 159 4.96 -15.23 -14.87
N MET A 160 3.89 -15.06 -14.09
CA MET A 160 3.37 -13.74 -13.71
C MET A 160 4.38 -13.00 -12.81
N ALA A 161 4.91 -13.66 -11.79
CA ALA A 161 5.90 -13.08 -10.88
C ALA A 161 7.14 -12.60 -11.62
N SER A 162 7.68 -13.41 -12.53
CA SER A 162 8.86 -13.07 -13.34
C SER A 162 8.62 -11.86 -14.23
N ILE A 163 7.48 -11.79 -14.93
CA ILE A 163 7.12 -10.64 -15.79
C ILE A 163 6.99 -9.36 -14.96
N HIS A 164 6.36 -9.42 -13.79
CA HIS A 164 6.21 -8.27 -12.92
C HIS A 164 7.56 -7.78 -12.40
N PHE A 165 8.39 -8.70 -11.93
CA PHE A 165 9.72 -8.36 -11.42
C PHE A 165 10.58 -7.70 -12.49
N GLU A 166 10.79 -8.37 -13.62
CA GLU A 166 11.64 -7.85 -14.70
C GLU A 166 11.21 -6.47 -15.17
N LYS A 167 9.91 -6.30 -15.42
CA LYS A 167 9.38 -5.04 -15.95
C LYS A 167 9.49 -3.90 -14.93
N ARG A 168 9.03 -4.11 -13.69
CA ARG A 168 8.95 -3.03 -12.69
C ARG A 168 10.30 -2.67 -12.14
N PHE A 169 11.14 -3.68 -11.86
CA PHE A 169 12.49 -3.45 -11.35
C PHE A 169 13.38 -2.70 -12.34
N LYS A 170 13.29 -3.06 -13.63
CA LYS A 170 14.00 -2.32 -14.69
C LYS A 170 13.57 -0.85 -14.74
N VAL A 171 12.28 -0.58 -14.62
CA VAL A 171 11.78 0.81 -14.64
C VAL A 171 12.22 1.55 -13.39
N ALA A 172 12.19 0.93 -12.21
CA ALA A 172 12.67 1.52 -10.97
C ALA A 172 14.16 1.93 -11.06
N THR A 173 15.00 1.02 -11.55
CA THR A 173 16.44 1.28 -11.74
C THR A 173 16.71 2.40 -12.74
N ASN A 174 15.96 2.46 -13.84
CA ASN A 174 16.10 3.51 -14.83
C ASN A 174 15.73 4.89 -14.24
N PHE A 175 14.65 4.99 -13.47
CA PHE A 175 14.27 6.23 -12.80
C PHE A 175 15.31 6.68 -11.77
N ALA A 176 15.90 5.76 -11.00
CA ALA A 176 16.99 6.09 -10.08
C ALA A 176 18.21 6.67 -10.81
N LEU A 177 18.58 6.06 -11.94
CA LEU A 177 19.68 6.55 -12.78
C LEU A 177 19.40 7.96 -13.32
N LEU A 178 18.20 8.18 -13.87
CA LEU A 178 17.77 9.48 -14.40
C LEU A 178 17.72 10.55 -13.32
N SER A 179 17.21 10.21 -12.11
CA SER A 179 17.23 11.11 -10.95
C SER A 179 18.65 11.56 -10.62
N LYS A 180 19.60 10.62 -10.57
CA LYS A 180 21.01 10.93 -10.33
C LYS A 180 21.62 11.85 -11.41
N GLN A 181 21.22 11.69 -12.67
CA GLN A 181 21.67 12.58 -13.74
C GLN A 181 21.05 13.98 -13.62
N ALA A 182 19.75 14.06 -13.33
CA ALA A 182 19.08 15.34 -13.11
C ALA A 182 19.71 16.13 -11.95
N LEU A 183 20.04 15.46 -10.85
CA LEU A 183 20.73 16.08 -9.71
C LEU A 183 22.11 16.64 -10.10
N ARG A 184 22.87 15.95 -10.96
CA ARG A 184 24.19 16.40 -11.40
C ARG A 184 24.17 17.68 -12.23
N ILE A 185 23.05 18.02 -12.83
CA ILE A 185 22.84 19.23 -13.63
C ILE A 185 21.90 20.22 -12.93
N ASP A 186 21.82 20.15 -11.62
CA ASP A 186 21.07 21.07 -10.74
C ASP A 186 19.55 21.13 -10.98
N MET A 187 18.96 20.09 -11.59
CA MET A 187 17.51 19.95 -11.79
C MET A 187 16.86 19.27 -10.57
N MET A 188 16.72 20.03 -9.48
CA MET A 188 16.34 19.50 -8.17
C MET A 188 14.93 18.91 -8.12
N ASN A 189 13.95 19.61 -8.70
CA ASN A 189 12.55 19.18 -8.68
C ASN A 189 12.34 17.95 -9.56
N GLU A 190 12.99 17.94 -10.75
CA GLU A 190 12.97 16.80 -11.66
C GLU A 190 13.66 15.58 -11.03
N ALA A 191 14.79 15.79 -10.37
CA ALA A 191 15.49 14.74 -9.64
C ALA A 191 14.60 14.14 -8.55
N ALA A 192 13.91 14.96 -7.77
CA ALA A 192 12.97 14.51 -6.75
C ALA A 192 11.79 13.73 -7.36
N PHE A 193 11.19 14.23 -8.43
CA PHE A 193 10.09 13.53 -9.10
C PHE A 193 10.54 12.17 -9.66
N LEU A 194 11.69 12.11 -10.31
CA LEU A 194 12.23 10.86 -10.84
C LEU A 194 12.60 9.86 -9.74
N LEU A 195 13.11 10.36 -8.60
CA LEU A 195 13.40 9.52 -7.45
C LEU A 195 12.13 8.96 -6.81
N HIS A 196 11.08 9.79 -6.71
CA HIS A 196 9.75 9.32 -6.30
C HIS A 196 9.27 8.20 -7.22
N GLN A 197 9.38 8.36 -8.54
CA GLN A 197 8.98 7.32 -9.49
C GLN A 197 9.80 6.03 -9.34
N SER A 198 11.09 6.15 -9.05
CA SER A 198 11.93 4.98 -8.74
C SER A 198 11.40 4.22 -7.53
N LEU A 199 11.11 4.91 -6.42
CA LEU A 199 10.57 4.33 -5.19
C LEU A 199 9.21 3.66 -5.41
N GLU A 200 8.31 4.34 -6.13
CA GLU A 200 6.99 3.82 -6.49
C GLU A 200 7.10 2.50 -7.26
N GLN A 201 7.95 2.47 -8.29
CA GLN A 201 8.15 1.26 -9.09
C GLN A 201 8.88 0.15 -8.31
N ALA A 202 9.79 0.49 -7.41
CA ALA A 202 10.49 -0.46 -6.56
C ALA A 202 9.52 -1.18 -5.60
N TYR A 203 8.69 -0.44 -4.86
CA TYR A 203 7.67 -1.04 -3.99
C TYR A 203 6.61 -1.80 -4.79
N SER A 204 6.16 -1.24 -5.92
CA SER A 204 5.21 -1.94 -6.81
C SER A 204 5.81 -3.23 -7.38
N SER A 205 7.12 -3.29 -7.60
CA SER A 205 7.80 -4.52 -8.03
C SER A 205 7.64 -5.63 -6.99
N VAL A 206 7.90 -5.34 -5.72
CA VAL A 206 7.70 -6.30 -4.62
C VAL A 206 6.25 -6.76 -4.58
N LEU A 207 5.31 -5.81 -4.49
CA LEU A 207 3.89 -6.10 -4.32
C LEU A 207 3.35 -6.96 -5.46
N LEU A 208 3.62 -6.60 -6.70
CA LEU A 208 3.16 -7.37 -7.86
C LEU A 208 3.83 -8.73 -7.96
N THR A 209 5.13 -8.82 -7.67
CA THR A 209 5.88 -10.08 -7.76
C THR A 209 5.40 -11.09 -6.70
N LEU A 210 5.18 -10.64 -5.46
CA LEU A 210 4.83 -11.52 -4.34
C LEU A 210 3.33 -11.80 -4.25
N THR A 211 2.48 -10.81 -4.60
CA THR A 211 1.03 -10.89 -4.34
C THR A 211 0.15 -10.77 -5.56
N ASN A 212 0.74 -10.48 -6.73
CA ASN A 212 0.05 -10.15 -7.98
C ASN A 212 -0.91 -8.95 -7.85
N TYR A 213 -0.65 -8.05 -6.88
CA TYR A 213 -1.43 -6.84 -6.65
C TYR A 213 -0.53 -5.70 -6.20
N ALA A 214 -0.79 -4.49 -6.67
CA ALA A 214 -0.27 -3.25 -6.10
C ALA A 214 -1.38 -2.21 -6.13
N PRO A 215 -1.63 -1.45 -5.05
CA PRO A 215 -2.63 -0.39 -5.07
C PRO A 215 -2.27 0.68 -6.10
N ALA A 216 -3.30 1.21 -6.78
CA ALA A 216 -3.15 2.33 -7.72
C ALA A 216 -2.97 3.63 -6.92
N SER A 217 -1.81 3.79 -6.31
CA SER A 217 -1.48 4.91 -5.43
C SER A 217 -0.10 5.46 -5.74
N HIS A 218 0.04 6.79 -5.69
CA HIS A 218 1.32 7.48 -5.71
C HIS A 218 1.81 7.82 -4.29
N ASN A 219 1.08 7.39 -3.25
CA ASN A 219 1.49 7.58 -1.87
C ASN A 219 2.52 6.52 -1.48
N LEU A 220 3.79 6.93 -1.40
CA LEU A 220 4.89 6.04 -1.06
C LEU A 220 4.77 5.42 0.34
N LYS A 221 4.06 6.06 1.27
CA LYS A 221 3.86 5.50 2.61
C LYS A 221 2.98 4.26 2.56
N ILE A 222 1.91 4.29 1.76
CA ILE A 222 1.02 3.14 1.53
C ILE A 222 1.78 2.00 0.86
N LEU A 223 2.47 2.30 -0.25
CA LEU A 223 3.22 1.30 -1.00
C LEU A 223 4.32 0.66 -0.15
N ARG A 224 5.02 1.49 0.63
CA ARG A 224 6.05 1.06 1.57
C ARG A 224 5.49 0.15 2.66
N SER A 225 4.39 0.55 3.31
CA SER A 225 3.78 -0.23 4.37
C SER A 225 3.41 -1.61 3.86
N PHE A 226 2.71 -1.70 2.74
CA PHE A 226 2.31 -2.98 2.16
C PHE A 226 3.49 -3.84 1.71
N ALA A 227 4.55 -3.23 1.15
CA ALA A 227 5.74 -3.96 0.74
C ALA A 227 6.52 -4.49 1.96
N GLU A 228 6.69 -3.68 3.01
CA GLU A 228 7.35 -4.09 4.27
C GLU A 228 6.57 -5.19 5.02
N GLU A 229 5.24 -5.28 4.84
CA GLU A 229 4.46 -6.41 5.32
C GLU A 229 4.76 -7.72 4.59
N GLN A 230 5.06 -7.65 3.29
CA GLN A 230 5.44 -8.83 2.53
C GLN A 230 6.83 -9.33 2.92
N ASP A 231 7.77 -8.40 3.13
CA ASP A 231 9.12 -8.75 3.59
C ASP A 231 9.74 -7.63 4.44
N ARG A 232 9.94 -7.93 5.72
CA ARG A 232 10.47 -6.95 6.70
C ARG A 232 11.89 -6.47 6.42
N ARG A 233 12.68 -7.17 5.60
CA ARG A 233 14.01 -6.70 5.17
C ARG A 233 13.92 -5.34 4.49
N LEU A 234 12.83 -5.04 3.81
CA LEU A 234 12.61 -3.76 3.12
C LEU A 234 12.59 -2.55 4.06
N ALA A 235 12.23 -2.74 5.33
CA ALA A 235 12.22 -1.65 6.33
C ALA A 235 13.61 -1.06 6.57
N GLU A 236 14.69 -1.81 6.30
CA GLU A 236 16.08 -1.35 6.44
C GLU A 236 16.45 -0.26 5.42
N ALA A 237 15.71 -0.19 4.31
CA ALA A 237 15.96 0.81 3.26
C ALA A 237 15.80 2.24 3.78
N PHE A 238 14.74 2.52 4.53
CA PHE A 238 14.44 3.84 5.06
C PHE A 238 14.22 3.79 6.57
N PRO A 239 15.26 3.99 7.38
CA PRO A 239 15.15 4.07 8.84
C PRO A 239 14.11 5.11 9.27
N ARG A 240 13.49 4.89 10.44
CA ARG A 240 12.46 5.80 11.01
C ARG A 240 12.92 6.40 12.36
N GLU A 241 14.15 6.17 12.75
CA GLU A 241 14.65 6.52 14.07
C GLU A 241 14.74 8.04 14.27
N HIS A 242 15.33 8.73 13.28
CA HIS A 242 15.56 10.16 13.38
C HIS A 242 14.49 11.00 12.68
N HIS A 243 14.18 12.15 13.28
CA HIS A 243 13.22 13.11 12.70
C HIS A 243 13.61 13.53 11.28
N ARG A 244 14.92 13.72 11.02
CA ARG A 244 15.44 14.12 9.69
C ARG A 244 15.14 13.08 8.62
N GLU A 245 15.24 11.79 8.93
CA GLU A 245 14.97 10.69 8.02
C GLU A 245 13.49 10.62 7.64
N ARG A 246 12.62 10.74 8.66
CA ARG A 246 11.17 10.79 8.45
C ARG A 246 10.76 12.03 7.64
N ALA A 247 11.37 13.18 7.91
CA ALA A 247 11.12 14.42 7.19
C ALA A 247 11.54 14.30 5.71
N ALA A 248 12.72 13.74 5.42
CA ALA A 248 13.19 13.51 4.06
C ALA A 248 12.25 12.57 3.29
N PHE A 249 11.79 11.47 3.93
CA PHE A 249 10.81 10.57 3.31
C PHE A 249 9.46 11.24 3.06
N ASN A 250 9.01 12.14 3.96
CA ASN A 250 7.79 12.91 3.73
C ASN A 250 7.92 13.85 2.53
N VAL A 251 9.05 14.55 2.41
CA VAL A 251 9.30 15.46 1.28
C VAL A 251 9.30 14.69 -0.05
N ILE A 252 9.94 13.52 -0.12
CA ILE A 252 9.95 12.73 -1.35
C ILE A 252 8.56 12.12 -1.65
N ASN A 253 7.79 11.75 -0.64
CA ASN A 253 6.42 11.27 -0.84
C ASN A 253 5.53 12.34 -1.49
N GLU A 254 5.74 13.62 -1.20
CA GLU A 254 5.00 14.73 -1.77
C GLU A 254 5.48 15.12 -3.19
N ALA A 255 6.65 14.64 -3.63
CA ALA A 255 7.28 15.06 -4.87
C ALA A 255 6.44 14.73 -6.11
N TYR A 256 5.63 13.68 -6.08
CA TYR A 256 4.75 13.31 -7.19
C TYR A 256 3.87 14.48 -7.66
N VAL A 257 3.30 15.22 -6.74
CA VAL A 257 2.46 16.39 -7.05
C VAL A 257 3.27 17.69 -6.93
N LYS A 258 3.91 17.91 -5.78
CA LYS A 258 4.48 19.22 -5.45
C LYS A 258 5.69 19.59 -6.28
N ALA A 259 6.56 18.63 -6.65
CA ALA A 259 7.73 18.94 -7.49
C ALA A 259 7.35 19.44 -8.90
N ARG A 260 6.16 19.07 -9.39
CA ARG A 260 5.69 19.46 -10.72
C ARG A 260 4.84 20.72 -10.74
N TYR A 261 4.08 20.97 -9.65
CA TYR A 261 3.00 21.97 -9.68
C TYR A 261 3.11 23.04 -8.58
N SER A 262 4.00 22.87 -7.60
CA SER A 262 4.12 23.82 -6.49
C SER A 262 5.41 24.62 -6.57
N ASN A 263 5.31 25.94 -6.67
CA ASN A 263 6.45 26.85 -6.58
C ASN A 263 7.09 26.90 -5.17
N HIS A 264 6.44 26.27 -4.19
CA HIS A 264 6.93 26.22 -2.81
C HIS A 264 7.61 24.89 -2.46
N TYR A 265 7.63 23.93 -3.37
CA TYR A 265 8.34 22.69 -3.14
C TYR A 265 9.84 22.95 -3.10
N LYS A 266 10.47 22.55 -2.02
CA LYS A 266 11.91 22.69 -1.82
C LYS A 266 12.45 21.40 -1.23
N ILE A 267 13.53 20.90 -1.80
CA ILE A 267 14.31 19.80 -1.28
C ILE A 267 15.78 20.17 -1.38
N SER A 268 16.57 19.90 -0.34
CA SER A 268 17.99 20.21 -0.37
C SER A 268 18.79 19.14 -1.13
N THR A 269 19.96 19.52 -1.61
CA THR A 269 20.89 18.60 -2.28
C THR A 269 21.25 17.43 -1.37
N GLU A 270 21.57 17.71 -0.09
CA GLU A 270 21.94 16.69 0.90
C GLU A 270 20.78 15.71 1.16
N ALA A 271 19.52 16.20 1.14
CA ALA A 271 18.36 15.34 1.30
C ALA A 271 18.17 14.43 0.09
N LEU A 272 18.36 14.96 -1.14
CA LEU A 272 18.27 14.17 -2.37
C LEU A 272 19.40 13.14 -2.48
N GLU A 273 20.61 13.49 -2.11
CA GLU A 273 21.76 12.58 -2.07
C GLU A 273 21.48 11.42 -1.10
N TRP A 274 21.09 11.74 0.13
CA TRP A 274 20.72 10.72 1.13
C TRP A 274 19.57 9.84 0.65
N LEU A 275 18.50 10.42 0.10
CA LEU A 275 17.38 9.67 -0.46
C LEU A 275 17.82 8.78 -1.63
N GLY A 276 18.74 9.25 -2.47
CA GLY A 276 19.34 8.47 -3.55
C GLY A 276 20.11 7.26 -3.05
N GLU A 277 20.93 7.42 -2.00
CA GLU A 277 21.65 6.33 -1.33
C GLU A 277 20.67 5.31 -0.74
N ARG A 278 19.63 5.79 -0.04
CA ARG A 278 18.59 4.92 0.52
C ARG A 278 17.78 4.19 -0.55
N THR A 279 17.53 4.85 -1.69
CA THR A 279 16.88 4.21 -2.86
C THR A 279 17.77 3.10 -3.43
N ALA A 280 19.08 3.28 -3.49
CA ALA A 280 20.00 2.21 -3.92
C ALA A 280 19.94 0.99 -2.99
N VAL A 281 19.85 1.22 -1.66
CA VAL A 281 19.66 0.15 -0.68
C VAL A 281 18.31 -0.55 -0.91
N LEU A 282 17.22 0.21 -1.12
CA LEU A 282 15.91 -0.37 -1.43
C LEU A 282 15.98 -1.26 -2.68
N LEU A 283 16.56 -0.76 -3.77
CA LEU A 283 16.67 -1.52 -5.01
C LEU A 283 17.47 -2.82 -4.82
N ALA A 284 18.53 -2.80 -4.03
CA ALA A 284 19.27 -4.01 -3.70
C ALA A 284 18.41 -5.03 -2.93
N LEU A 285 17.66 -4.57 -1.93
CA LEU A 285 16.74 -5.42 -1.16
C LEU A 285 15.59 -5.95 -2.02
N VAL A 286 14.99 -5.12 -2.87
CA VAL A 286 13.94 -5.53 -3.82
C VAL A 286 14.44 -6.62 -4.75
N ASN A 287 15.67 -6.47 -5.26
CA ASN A 287 16.27 -7.50 -6.11
C ASN A 287 16.40 -8.84 -5.37
N VAL A 288 16.87 -8.83 -4.14
CA VAL A 288 17.02 -10.07 -3.32
C VAL A 288 15.63 -10.66 -3.03
N VAL A 289 14.70 -9.88 -2.51
CA VAL A 289 13.35 -10.36 -2.11
C VAL A 289 12.60 -10.95 -3.29
N CYS A 290 12.58 -10.25 -4.43
CA CYS A 290 11.88 -10.74 -5.62
C CYS A 290 12.56 -11.95 -6.24
N SER A 291 13.90 -11.99 -6.28
CA SER A 291 14.65 -13.16 -6.80
C SER A 291 14.45 -14.39 -5.93
N ASP A 292 14.46 -14.26 -4.60
CA ASP A 292 14.18 -15.34 -3.66
C ASP A 292 12.78 -15.93 -3.94
N HIS A 293 11.77 -15.05 -4.10
CA HIS A 293 10.41 -15.47 -4.38
C HIS A 293 10.27 -16.20 -5.73
N VAL A 294 10.83 -15.63 -6.80
CA VAL A 294 10.82 -16.25 -8.14
C VAL A 294 11.52 -17.61 -8.11
N SER A 295 12.65 -17.71 -7.42
CA SER A 295 13.39 -18.97 -7.27
C SER A 295 12.58 -20.04 -6.51
N ALA A 296 11.84 -19.65 -5.47
CA ALA A 296 10.95 -20.56 -4.75
C ALA A 296 9.79 -21.06 -5.63
N LEU A 297 9.20 -20.16 -6.46
CA LEU A 297 8.16 -20.55 -7.42
C LEU A 297 8.68 -21.48 -8.51
N GLN A 298 9.91 -21.26 -9.00
CA GLN A 298 10.55 -22.17 -9.97
C GLN A 298 10.70 -23.57 -9.38
N GLN A 299 11.22 -23.69 -8.17
CA GLN A 299 11.36 -25.00 -7.50
C GLN A 299 10.01 -25.69 -7.27
N ALA A 300 8.93 -24.92 -7.04
CA ALA A 300 7.59 -25.47 -6.90
C ALA A 300 7.04 -25.97 -8.25
N ALA A 301 7.27 -25.22 -9.34
CA ALA A 301 6.86 -25.60 -10.68
C ALA A 301 7.60 -26.86 -11.16
N ASP A 302 8.91 -26.96 -10.89
CA ASP A 302 9.73 -28.12 -11.28
C ASP A 302 9.31 -29.42 -10.56
N LYS A 303 8.71 -29.33 -9.37
CA LYS A 303 8.21 -30.50 -8.62
C LYS A 303 6.85 -31.02 -9.10
N THR A 304 6.13 -30.18 -9.85
CA THR A 304 4.78 -30.49 -10.33
C THR A 304 4.79 -31.07 -11.74
N ASN A 305 5.89 -30.91 -12.48
CA ASN A 305 6.14 -31.48 -13.77
C ASN A 305 6.85 -32.86 -13.61
#